data_baff7fc20aac57dbc23ba99a2a690762
#
_entry.id   baff7fc20aac57dbc23ba99a2a690762
#
_cell.length_a   1.000
_cell.length_b   1.000
_cell.length_c   1.000
_cell.angle_alpha   90.00
_cell.angle_beta   90.00
_cell.angle_gamma   90.00
#
_symmetry.space_group_name_H-M   'P 1'
#
loop_
_entity.id
_entity.type
_entity.pdbx_description
1 polymer ?
#
loop_
_entity_poly.entity_id
_entity_poly.type
_entity_poly.pdbx_seq_one_letter_code
_entity_poly.pdbx_strand_id
1 'polypeptide(L)'
;MSKKSFDIYIDLSTTKLSIAAFKKFDGNSIFFKEYNCETNLNRDQLNFENTNKIIEKNIFEIEKSTGEFLNDIYLMVETSESISINLSLIKDNDGKKIEKKNVQYLIQDAKQQILRSYYNKKIIHIIVNNYVIDNIIYNYLPMNITCKKFSLDMQFICFPNNLVKKLEELFNNHQIFINKIICTNYAKSFIEKESCTNVCEYGLKLIQGVNKQEVVIVPRKLEKKGFFERLFHFFK
;
A
#
# COMPACT_ATOMS: atom_id res chain seq x y z
N MET A 1 1.45 -24.71 -6.68
CA MET A 1 1.92 -23.38 -7.13
C MET A 1 3.32 -23.16 -6.57
N SER A 2 4.34 -23.02 -7.42
CA SER A 2 5.69 -22.65 -6.99
C SER A 2 5.64 -21.30 -6.28
N LYS A 3 6.33 -21.19 -5.15
CA LYS A 3 6.38 -19.92 -4.40
C LYS A 3 7.22 -18.94 -5.23
N LYS A 4 6.66 -17.80 -5.63
CA LYS A 4 7.39 -16.77 -6.35
C LYS A 4 8.65 -16.36 -5.61
N SER A 5 9.76 -16.26 -6.33
CA SER A 5 11.09 -15.94 -5.78
C SER A 5 11.41 -14.45 -5.85
N PHE A 6 10.63 -13.69 -6.63
CA PHE A 6 10.86 -12.28 -6.89
C PHE A 6 9.63 -11.42 -6.62
N ASP A 7 9.87 -10.19 -6.19
CA ASP A 7 8.88 -9.12 -6.16
C ASP A 7 9.25 -8.06 -7.19
N ILE A 8 8.27 -7.67 -8.00
CA ILE A 8 8.44 -6.67 -9.05
C ILE A 8 7.82 -5.36 -8.59
N TYR A 9 8.59 -4.28 -8.71
CA TYR A 9 8.16 -2.92 -8.39
C TYR A 9 8.20 -2.07 -9.64
N ILE A 10 7.14 -1.31 -9.87
CA ILE A 10 7.06 -0.33 -10.95
C ILE A 10 6.73 1.02 -10.31
N ASP A 11 7.55 2.04 -10.56
CA ASP A 11 7.29 3.41 -10.13
C ASP A 11 6.87 4.26 -11.34
N LEU A 12 5.72 4.88 -11.22
CA LEU A 12 5.16 5.78 -12.20
C LEU A 12 5.19 7.22 -11.70
N SER A 13 5.88 8.08 -12.41
CA SER A 13 5.79 9.52 -12.24
C SER A 13 5.40 10.20 -13.56
N THR A 14 5.16 11.49 -13.52
CA THR A 14 4.83 12.27 -14.73
C THR A 14 5.98 12.34 -15.74
N THR A 15 7.23 12.15 -15.30
CA THR A 15 8.44 12.28 -16.11
C THR A 15 9.20 10.98 -16.30
N LYS A 16 8.97 9.99 -15.43
CA LYS A 16 9.76 8.76 -15.40
C LYS A 16 8.91 7.54 -15.10
N LEU A 17 9.34 6.41 -15.65
CA LEU A 17 8.88 5.08 -15.29
C LEU A 17 10.11 4.26 -14.91
N SER A 18 10.11 3.70 -13.69
CA SER A 18 11.19 2.81 -13.24
C SER A 18 10.62 1.42 -12.96
N ILE A 19 11.37 0.39 -13.33
CA ILE A 19 11.01 -1.01 -13.10
C ILE A 19 12.17 -1.69 -12.40
N ALA A 20 11.88 -2.41 -11.31
CA ALA A 20 12.86 -3.21 -10.59
C ALA A 20 12.32 -4.58 -10.22
N ALA A 21 13.18 -5.59 -10.23
CA ALA A 21 12.90 -6.90 -9.67
C ALA A 21 13.87 -7.20 -8.52
N PHE A 22 13.31 -7.56 -7.36
CA PHE A 22 14.07 -7.87 -6.16
C PHE A 22 13.84 -9.32 -5.73
N LYS A 23 14.90 -10.02 -5.32
CA LYS A 23 14.78 -11.32 -4.70
C LYS A 23 14.06 -11.22 -3.36
N LYS A 24 13.07 -12.08 -3.11
CA LYS A 24 12.33 -12.10 -1.85
C LYS A 24 13.16 -12.44 -0.63
N PHE A 25 14.21 -13.23 -0.83
CA PHE A 25 15.02 -13.72 0.28
C PHE A 25 15.98 -12.66 0.85
N ASP A 26 16.66 -11.93 0.01
CA ASP A 26 17.72 -10.99 0.41
C ASP A 26 17.48 -9.53 -0.02
N GLY A 27 16.41 -9.29 -0.79
CA GLY A 27 16.08 -7.96 -1.30
C GLY A 27 17.03 -7.44 -2.39
N ASN A 28 17.95 -8.28 -2.90
CA ASN A 28 18.89 -7.87 -3.92
C ASN A 28 18.19 -7.61 -5.25
N SER A 29 18.49 -6.46 -5.86
CA SER A 29 18.02 -6.11 -7.20
C SER A 29 18.72 -6.96 -8.25
N ILE A 30 17.94 -7.63 -9.11
CA ILE A 30 18.45 -8.40 -10.25
C ILE A 30 18.10 -7.76 -11.59
N PHE A 31 17.18 -6.81 -11.57
CA PHE A 31 16.74 -6.07 -12.73
C PHE A 31 16.38 -4.64 -12.31
N PHE A 32 16.89 -3.67 -13.04
CA PHE A 32 16.49 -2.28 -12.90
C PHE A 32 16.58 -1.59 -14.25
N LYS A 33 15.50 -0.90 -14.63
CA LYS A 33 15.46 0.00 -15.78
C LYS A 33 14.67 1.25 -15.46
N GLU A 34 15.12 2.36 -15.99
CA GLU A 34 14.45 3.66 -15.92
C GLU A 34 14.23 4.21 -17.31
N TYR A 35 13.04 4.72 -17.55
CA TYR A 35 12.61 5.32 -18.81
C TYR A 35 12.14 6.75 -18.56
N ASN A 36 12.52 7.67 -19.43
CA ASN A 36 11.91 8.99 -19.46
C ASN A 36 10.55 8.86 -20.14
N CYS A 37 9.51 9.34 -19.47
CA CYS A 37 8.18 9.47 -20.06
C CYS A 37 8.10 10.81 -20.78
N GLU A 38 7.63 10.78 -22.02
CA GLU A 38 7.28 12.01 -22.72
C GLU A 38 6.15 12.71 -21.97
N THR A 39 6.38 13.96 -21.61
CA THR A 39 5.40 14.76 -20.91
C THR A 39 4.26 15.09 -21.86
N ASN A 40 3.02 14.76 -21.48
CA ASN A 40 1.82 15.29 -22.14
C ASN A 40 1.80 16.82 -22.06
N LEU A 41 1.01 17.46 -22.90
CA LEU A 41 0.77 18.91 -22.85
C LEU A 41 0.40 19.41 -21.44
N ASN A 42 -0.22 18.55 -20.62
CA ASN A 42 -0.45 18.76 -19.18
C ASN A 42 0.64 18.04 -18.39
N ARG A 43 1.68 18.77 -17.99
CA ARG A 43 2.86 18.26 -17.26
C ARG A 43 2.55 17.53 -15.93
N ASP A 44 1.34 17.70 -15.40
CA ASP A 44 0.93 17.15 -14.09
C ASP A 44 0.17 15.81 -14.17
N GLN A 45 -0.03 15.26 -15.37
CA GLN A 45 -0.78 14.00 -15.54
C GLN A 45 0.10 12.87 -16.06
N LEU A 46 -0.15 11.66 -15.55
CA LEU A 46 0.50 10.43 -16.03
C LEU A 46 0.14 10.16 -17.50
N ASN A 47 1.15 9.85 -18.31
CA ASN A 47 0.97 9.47 -19.70
C ASN A 47 0.71 7.96 -19.80
N PHE A 48 -0.55 7.55 -19.70
CA PHE A 48 -0.95 6.14 -19.71
C PHE A 48 -0.61 5.43 -21.03
N GLU A 49 -0.69 6.12 -22.18
CA GLU A 49 -0.37 5.51 -23.46
C GLU A 49 1.13 5.17 -23.57
N ASN A 50 1.99 6.12 -23.22
CA ASN A 50 3.44 5.88 -23.21
C ASN A 50 3.82 4.83 -22.17
N THR A 51 3.22 4.90 -20.97
CA THR A 51 3.39 3.89 -19.92
C THR A 51 3.06 2.49 -20.43
N ASN A 52 1.92 2.33 -21.12
CA ASN A 52 1.50 1.05 -21.70
C ASN A 52 2.55 0.48 -22.66
N LYS A 53 3.05 1.31 -23.59
CA LYS A 53 4.08 0.92 -24.56
C LYS A 53 5.39 0.48 -23.88
N ILE A 54 5.78 1.16 -22.80
CA ILE A 54 7.01 0.81 -22.05
C ILE A 54 6.80 -0.51 -21.32
N ILE A 55 5.67 -0.71 -20.65
CA ILE A 55 5.36 -1.95 -19.93
C ILE A 55 5.39 -3.13 -20.90
N GLU A 56 4.65 -3.04 -22.02
CA GLU A 56 4.57 -4.09 -23.02
C GLU A 56 5.95 -4.55 -23.52
N LYS A 57 6.83 -3.60 -23.82
CA LYS A 57 8.21 -3.89 -24.27
C LYS A 57 9.07 -4.58 -23.20
N ASN A 58 8.76 -4.37 -21.92
CA ASN A 58 9.60 -4.86 -20.83
C ASN A 58 9.14 -6.17 -20.19
N ILE A 59 7.89 -6.60 -20.40
CA ILE A 59 7.35 -7.84 -19.81
C ILE A 59 8.29 -9.02 -20.07
N PHE A 60 8.63 -9.26 -21.34
CA PHE A 60 9.50 -10.38 -21.73
C PHE A 60 10.90 -10.30 -21.09
N GLU A 61 11.48 -9.11 -20.99
CA GLU A 61 12.81 -8.95 -20.38
C GLU A 61 12.79 -9.20 -18.87
N ILE A 62 11.72 -8.77 -18.19
CA ILE A 62 11.51 -9.04 -16.76
C ILE A 62 11.39 -10.55 -16.54
N GLU A 63 10.54 -11.22 -17.32
CA GLU A 63 10.31 -12.67 -17.24
C GLU A 63 11.61 -13.45 -17.54
N LYS A 64 12.37 -13.04 -18.55
CA LYS A 64 13.68 -13.63 -18.86
C LYS A 64 14.67 -13.45 -17.71
N SER A 65 14.70 -12.27 -17.09
CA SER A 65 15.64 -11.96 -15.99
C SER A 65 15.31 -12.68 -14.71
N THR A 66 14.01 -12.87 -14.42
CA THR A 66 13.53 -13.54 -13.21
C THR A 66 13.36 -15.05 -13.37
N GLY A 67 13.19 -15.52 -14.61
CA GLY A 67 12.80 -16.91 -14.90
C GLY A 67 11.34 -17.23 -14.52
N GLU A 68 10.52 -16.22 -14.24
CA GLU A 68 9.12 -16.35 -13.77
C GLU A 68 8.20 -15.44 -14.58
N PHE A 69 6.94 -15.86 -14.75
CA PHE A 69 5.92 -15.02 -15.40
C PHE A 69 5.56 -13.81 -14.54
N LEU A 70 5.41 -12.64 -15.20
CA LEU A 70 5.00 -11.40 -14.56
C LEU A 70 3.48 -11.37 -14.33
N ASN A 71 3.01 -11.96 -13.24
CA ASN A 71 1.58 -12.03 -12.92
C ASN A 71 1.12 -10.94 -11.93
N ASP A 72 2.02 -10.41 -11.11
CA ASP A 72 1.69 -9.42 -10.08
C ASP A 72 2.88 -8.49 -9.78
N ILE A 73 2.54 -7.27 -9.35
CA ILE A 73 3.48 -6.19 -9.06
C ILE A 73 3.08 -5.41 -7.81
N TYR A 74 4.05 -4.67 -7.27
CA TYR A 74 3.84 -3.52 -6.40
C TYR A 74 3.95 -2.25 -7.24
N LEU A 75 2.91 -1.42 -7.24
CA LEU A 75 2.85 -0.22 -8.05
C LEU A 75 3.06 1.01 -7.19
N MET A 76 4.16 1.69 -7.41
CA MET A 76 4.46 3.00 -6.84
C MET A 76 3.94 4.09 -7.77
N VAL A 77 3.36 5.15 -7.21
CA VAL A 77 2.80 6.25 -8.00
C VAL A 77 3.15 7.58 -7.37
N GLU A 78 3.80 8.43 -8.17
CA GLU A 78 4.03 9.84 -7.84
C GLU A 78 3.00 10.69 -8.58
N THR A 79 2.11 11.34 -7.85
CA THR A 79 1.04 12.15 -8.41
C THR A 79 0.72 13.36 -7.54
N SER A 80 0.43 14.51 -8.17
CA SER A 80 -0.07 15.71 -7.50
C SER A 80 -1.53 15.58 -7.03
N GLU A 81 -2.27 14.57 -7.55
CA GLU A 81 -3.67 14.32 -7.19
C GLU A 81 -3.82 13.59 -5.84
N SER A 82 -2.71 13.20 -5.20
CA SER A 82 -2.73 12.60 -3.87
C SER A 82 -3.13 13.63 -2.82
N ILE A 83 -3.96 13.20 -1.86
CA ILE A 83 -4.30 14.03 -0.70
C ILE A 83 -3.93 13.31 0.59
N SER A 84 -3.49 14.10 1.57
CA SER A 84 -3.22 13.65 2.93
C SER A 84 -4.28 14.22 3.87
N ILE A 85 -4.96 13.36 4.63
CA ILE A 85 -6.03 13.73 5.54
C ILE A 85 -5.62 13.29 6.95
N ASN A 86 -5.59 14.23 7.89
CA ASN A 86 -5.35 13.93 9.30
C ASN A 86 -6.69 13.83 10.03
N LEU A 87 -6.85 12.81 10.85
CA LEU A 87 -8.03 12.55 11.65
C LEU A 87 -7.65 12.01 13.02
N SER A 88 -8.19 12.64 14.08
CA SER A 88 -8.05 12.16 15.45
C SER A 88 -9.37 11.61 15.93
N LEU A 89 -9.39 10.37 16.41
CA LEU A 89 -10.56 9.76 17.02
C LEU A 89 -10.29 9.46 18.49
N ILE A 90 -11.24 9.85 19.33
CA ILE A 90 -11.21 9.68 20.77
C ILE A 90 -12.23 8.63 21.22
N LYS A 91 -11.88 7.85 22.24
CA LYS A 91 -12.77 6.88 22.86
C LYS A 91 -12.66 6.92 24.37
N ASP A 92 -13.81 6.94 25.06
CA ASP A 92 -13.87 6.67 26.49
C ASP A 92 -13.61 5.18 26.75
N ASN A 93 -12.76 4.88 27.74
CA ASN A 93 -12.34 3.53 28.08
C ASN A 93 -12.68 3.12 29.51
N ASP A 94 -13.34 4.01 30.28
CA ASP A 94 -13.88 3.76 31.63
C ASP A 94 -12.88 3.16 32.63
N GLY A 95 -11.61 3.52 32.53
CA GLY A 95 -10.55 2.95 33.39
C GLY A 95 -10.18 1.51 33.09
N LYS A 96 -10.62 0.96 31.94
CA LYS A 96 -10.26 -0.39 31.49
C LYS A 96 -8.90 -0.43 30.80
N LYS A 97 -8.32 -1.63 30.68
CA LYS A 97 -7.10 -1.84 29.89
C LYS A 97 -7.36 -1.63 28.41
N ILE A 98 -6.40 -1.02 27.72
CA ILE A 98 -6.45 -0.89 26.26
C ILE A 98 -6.15 -2.27 25.66
N GLU A 99 -7.05 -2.75 24.81
CA GLU A 99 -6.91 -3.99 24.06
C GLU A 99 -6.74 -3.70 22.56
N LYS A 100 -6.08 -4.60 21.85
CA LYS A 100 -5.90 -4.49 20.38
C LYS A 100 -7.22 -4.28 19.65
N LYS A 101 -8.31 -4.91 20.10
CA LYS A 101 -9.65 -4.75 19.49
C LYS A 101 -10.17 -3.31 19.58
N ASN A 102 -9.83 -2.56 20.66
CA ASN A 102 -10.24 -1.17 20.79
C ASN A 102 -9.56 -0.28 19.76
N VAL A 103 -8.25 -0.48 19.53
CA VAL A 103 -7.47 0.21 18.49
C VAL A 103 -7.99 -0.14 17.10
N GLN A 104 -8.22 -1.42 16.82
CA GLN A 104 -8.78 -1.87 15.56
C GLN A 104 -10.16 -1.25 15.27
N TYR A 105 -10.99 -1.12 16.29
CA TYR A 105 -12.30 -0.47 16.16
C TYR A 105 -12.15 1.00 15.75
N LEU A 106 -11.27 1.77 16.42
CA LEU A 106 -11.05 3.18 16.07
C LEU A 106 -10.48 3.34 14.66
N ILE A 107 -9.55 2.47 14.24
CA ILE A 107 -9.01 2.49 12.88
C ILE A 107 -10.11 2.21 11.85
N GLN A 108 -11.00 1.25 12.11
CA GLN A 108 -12.11 0.95 11.20
C GLN A 108 -13.15 2.07 11.17
N ASP A 109 -13.45 2.70 12.30
CA ASP A 109 -14.35 3.85 12.35
C ASP A 109 -13.76 5.03 11.58
N ALA A 110 -12.49 5.37 11.82
CA ALA A 110 -11.77 6.40 11.07
C ALA A 110 -11.83 6.14 9.55
N LYS A 111 -11.53 4.90 9.14
CA LYS A 111 -11.60 4.49 7.73
C LYS A 111 -12.98 4.73 7.13
N GLN A 112 -14.04 4.37 7.87
CA GLN A 112 -15.41 4.57 7.39
C GLN A 112 -15.77 6.06 7.29
N GLN A 113 -15.33 6.89 8.24
CA GLN A 113 -15.56 8.34 8.18
C GLN A 113 -14.86 8.96 6.97
N ILE A 114 -13.61 8.58 6.70
CA ILE A 114 -12.89 9.04 5.50
C ILE A 114 -13.61 8.60 4.22
N LEU A 115 -14.02 7.34 4.11
CA LEU A 115 -14.71 6.83 2.91
C LEU A 115 -16.08 7.51 2.67
N ARG A 116 -16.77 7.92 3.71
CA ARG A 116 -18.03 8.68 3.60
C ARG A 116 -17.79 10.13 3.17
N SER A 117 -16.81 10.79 3.77
CA SER A 117 -16.52 12.20 3.51
C SER A 117 -15.80 12.41 2.16
N TYR A 118 -15.02 11.43 1.73
CA TYR A 118 -14.22 11.46 0.50
C TYR A 118 -14.56 10.26 -0.40
N TYR A 119 -15.85 10.10 -0.75
CA TYR A 119 -16.39 8.96 -1.50
C TYR A 119 -15.75 8.74 -2.87
N ASN A 120 -15.16 9.78 -3.47
CA ASN A 120 -14.45 9.72 -4.75
C ASN A 120 -12.95 9.40 -4.61
N LYS A 121 -12.49 9.05 -3.41
CA LYS A 121 -11.09 8.73 -3.10
C LYS A 121 -10.95 7.30 -2.61
N LYS A 122 -9.82 6.66 -2.96
CA LYS A 122 -9.39 5.36 -2.43
C LYS A 122 -8.27 5.57 -1.43
N ILE A 123 -8.40 5.01 -0.25
CA ILE A 123 -7.35 5.04 0.77
C ILE A 123 -6.21 4.13 0.30
N ILE A 124 -5.01 4.68 0.21
CA ILE A 124 -3.78 3.98 -0.19
C ILE A 124 -2.96 3.59 1.03
N HIS A 125 -2.77 4.53 1.98
CA HIS A 125 -2.05 4.29 3.23
C HIS A 125 -2.86 4.79 4.42
N ILE A 126 -2.71 4.11 5.56
CA ILE A 126 -3.22 4.51 6.88
C ILE A 126 -2.04 4.47 7.84
N ILE A 127 -1.72 5.59 8.46
CA ILE A 127 -0.61 5.74 9.39
C ILE A 127 -1.17 6.16 10.74
N VAL A 128 -0.77 5.51 11.83
CA VAL A 128 -1.07 5.95 13.20
C VAL A 128 0.11 6.75 13.69
N ASN A 129 0.00 8.08 13.64
CA ASN A 129 1.09 8.97 14.04
C ASN A 129 1.33 8.93 15.55
N ASN A 130 0.24 9.01 16.35
CA ASN A 130 0.32 9.00 17.80
C ASN A 130 -0.82 8.19 18.43
N TYR A 131 -0.52 7.65 19.60
CA TYR A 131 -1.48 7.12 20.56
C TYR A 131 -1.52 8.10 21.73
N VAL A 132 -2.67 8.70 22.03
CA VAL A 132 -2.82 9.64 23.14
C VAL A 132 -3.66 8.97 24.23
N ILE A 133 -3.09 8.80 25.41
CA ILE A 133 -3.70 8.08 26.54
C ILE A 133 -3.72 9.01 27.74
N ASP A 134 -4.90 9.38 28.21
CA ASP A 134 -5.11 10.34 29.30
C ASP A 134 -4.22 11.59 29.17
N ASN A 135 -4.17 12.16 27.92
CA ASN A 135 -3.39 13.33 27.48
C ASN A 135 -1.86 13.11 27.38
N ILE A 136 -1.37 11.89 27.52
CA ILE A 136 0.04 11.56 27.30
C ILE A 136 0.19 10.98 25.89
N ILE A 137 1.18 11.50 25.13
CA ILE A 137 1.45 11.10 23.75
C ILE A 137 2.46 9.96 23.72
N TYR A 138 2.17 8.92 22.94
CA TYR A 138 3.03 7.76 22.69
C TYR A 138 3.17 7.53 21.20
N ASN A 139 4.40 7.24 20.75
CA ASN A 139 4.69 6.90 19.34
C ASN A 139 4.44 5.42 19.01
N TYR A 140 4.09 4.61 20.00
CA TYR A 140 3.75 3.19 19.88
C TYR A 140 2.58 2.86 20.80
N LEU A 141 1.85 1.80 20.49
CA LEU A 141 0.75 1.35 21.34
C LEU A 141 1.29 0.80 22.67
N PRO A 142 1.13 1.51 23.79
CA PRO A 142 1.51 0.98 25.09
C PRO A 142 0.51 -0.10 25.50
N MET A 143 0.99 -1.33 25.68
CA MET A 143 0.15 -2.46 26.03
C MET A 143 -0.12 -2.51 27.54
N ASN A 144 -1.31 -3.01 27.90
CA ASN A 144 -1.75 -3.25 29.30
C ASN A 144 -1.89 -1.99 30.18
N ILE A 145 -1.95 -0.80 29.60
CA ILE A 145 -2.24 0.43 30.34
C ILE A 145 -3.75 0.56 30.51
N THR A 146 -4.16 0.91 31.73
CA THR A 146 -5.53 1.33 32.02
C THR A 146 -5.66 2.84 31.79
N CYS A 147 -6.75 3.28 31.19
CA CYS A 147 -7.00 4.69 30.94
C CYS A 147 -8.49 5.05 30.98
N LYS A 148 -8.78 6.30 31.23
CA LYS A 148 -10.12 6.85 31.12
C LYS A 148 -10.47 7.14 29.67
N LYS A 149 -9.53 7.72 28.92
CA LYS A 149 -9.69 8.09 27.52
C LYS A 149 -8.46 7.72 26.70
N PHE A 150 -8.67 7.29 25.49
CA PHE A 150 -7.57 7.19 24.53
C PHE A 150 -8.00 7.67 23.16
N SER A 151 -7.06 8.22 22.40
CA SER A 151 -7.25 8.61 21.02
C SER A 151 -6.14 8.13 20.10
N LEU A 152 -6.46 8.09 18.83
CA LEU A 152 -5.50 7.81 17.75
C LEU A 152 -5.44 9.03 16.85
N ASP A 153 -4.23 9.55 16.65
CA ASP A 153 -3.95 10.53 15.61
C ASP A 153 -3.50 9.79 14.36
N MET A 154 -4.29 9.85 13.31
CA MET A 154 -4.08 9.07 12.09
C MET A 154 -3.93 9.98 10.89
N GLN A 155 -3.12 9.53 9.93
CA GLN A 155 -2.98 10.12 8.61
C GLN A 155 -3.44 9.12 7.56
N PHE A 156 -4.26 9.59 6.63
CA PHE A 156 -4.75 8.83 5.49
C PHE A 156 -4.20 9.44 4.20
N ILE A 157 -3.53 8.63 3.39
CA ILE A 157 -3.09 9.04 2.06
C ILE A 157 -4.07 8.44 1.07
N CYS A 158 -4.68 9.29 0.25
CA CYS A 158 -5.75 8.89 -0.65
C CYS A 158 -5.46 9.34 -2.08
N PHE A 159 -5.85 8.50 -3.05
CA PHE A 159 -5.84 8.79 -4.47
C PHE A 159 -7.28 8.92 -5.02
N PRO A 160 -7.47 9.66 -6.13
CA PRO A 160 -8.76 9.65 -6.84
C PRO A 160 -9.14 8.25 -7.30
N ASN A 161 -10.41 7.87 -7.15
CA ASN A 161 -10.91 6.57 -7.61
C ASN A 161 -10.72 6.35 -9.11
N ASN A 162 -10.89 7.40 -9.94
CA ASN A 162 -10.68 7.34 -11.38
C ASN A 162 -9.21 7.06 -11.73
N LEU A 163 -8.26 7.65 -11.01
CA LEU A 163 -6.83 7.35 -11.21
C LEU A 163 -6.54 5.89 -10.92
N VAL A 164 -7.01 5.40 -9.75
CA VAL A 164 -6.77 4.00 -9.36
C VAL A 164 -7.38 3.02 -10.36
N LYS A 165 -8.61 3.29 -10.85
CA LYS A 165 -9.23 2.46 -11.89
C LYS A 165 -8.42 2.41 -13.17
N LYS A 166 -7.95 3.57 -13.67
CA LYS A 166 -7.09 3.63 -14.86
C LYS A 166 -5.79 2.85 -14.69
N LEU A 167 -5.18 2.90 -13.50
CA LEU A 167 -3.98 2.12 -13.18
C LEU A 167 -4.29 0.62 -13.17
N GLU A 168 -5.39 0.20 -12.54
CA GLU A 168 -5.83 -1.19 -12.52
C GLU A 168 -6.14 -1.70 -13.95
N GLU A 169 -6.83 -0.92 -14.77
CA GLU A 169 -7.11 -1.25 -16.17
C GLU A 169 -5.84 -1.39 -17.00
N LEU A 170 -4.88 -0.47 -16.85
CA LEU A 170 -3.60 -0.50 -17.56
C LEU A 170 -2.88 -1.84 -17.37
N PHE A 171 -2.74 -2.31 -16.13
CA PHE A 171 -2.05 -3.56 -15.83
C PHE A 171 -2.88 -4.81 -16.11
N ASN A 172 -4.21 -4.74 -15.90
CA ASN A 172 -5.11 -5.86 -16.21
C ASN A 172 -5.12 -6.19 -17.71
N ASN A 173 -4.93 -5.22 -18.60
CA ASN A 173 -4.79 -5.44 -20.05
C ASN A 173 -3.61 -6.38 -20.39
N HIS A 174 -2.60 -6.42 -19.53
CA HIS A 174 -1.45 -7.33 -19.62
C HIS A 174 -1.58 -8.56 -18.70
N GLN A 175 -2.75 -8.79 -18.08
CA GLN A 175 -2.97 -9.87 -17.11
C GLN A 175 -2.08 -9.77 -15.86
N ILE A 176 -1.64 -8.56 -15.51
CA ILE A 176 -0.81 -8.26 -14.36
C ILE A 176 -1.67 -7.69 -13.23
N PHE A 177 -1.62 -8.30 -12.05
CA PHE A 177 -2.34 -7.84 -10.87
C PHE A 177 -1.50 -6.85 -10.04
N ILE A 178 -2.14 -5.82 -9.52
CA ILE A 178 -1.50 -4.91 -8.57
C ILE A 178 -1.74 -5.43 -7.15
N ASN A 179 -0.68 -5.94 -6.51
CA ASN A 179 -0.73 -6.41 -5.12
C ASN A 179 -1.00 -5.27 -4.14
N LYS A 180 -0.33 -4.14 -4.34
CA LYS A 180 -0.51 -2.93 -3.54
C LYS A 180 -0.10 -1.70 -4.37
N ILE A 181 -0.88 -0.64 -4.23
CA ILE A 181 -0.48 0.70 -4.69
C ILE A 181 0.24 1.40 -3.55
N ILE A 182 1.32 2.10 -3.85
CA ILE A 182 2.16 2.82 -2.92
C ILE A 182 2.28 4.27 -3.39
N CYS A 183 2.08 5.23 -2.50
CA CYS A 183 2.36 6.62 -2.78
C CYS A 183 3.88 6.85 -2.70
N THR A 184 4.52 7.16 -3.84
CA THR A 184 5.97 7.33 -3.94
C THR A 184 6.47 8.48 -3.07
N ASN A 185 5.74 9.60 -3.02
CA ASN A 185 6.11 10.74 -2.17
C ASN A 185 6.10 10.38 -0.69
N TYR A 186 5.12 9.60 -0.24
CA TYR A 186 5.10 9.09 1.12
C TYR A 186 6.27 8.15 1.40
N ALA A 187 6.56 7.20 0.52
CA ALA A 187 7.68 6.29 0.69
C ALA A 187 9.02 7.05 0.78
N LYS A 188 9.23 8.04 -0.09
CA LYS A 188 10.41 8.93 -0.07
C LYS A 188 10.50 9.80 1.19
N SER A 189 9.37 10.23 1.77
CA SER A 189 9.37 11.09 2.96
C SER A 189 9.74 10.34 4.24
N PHE A 190 9.52 9.03 4.26
CA PHE A 190 9.72 8.19 5.45
C PHE A 190 11.07 7.47 5.47
N ILE A 191 11.67 7.23 4.31
CA ILE A 191 12.92 6.46 4.17
C ILE A 191 14.04 7.40 3.77
N GLU A 192 15.18 7.33 4.47
CA GLU A 192 16.37 8.15 4.19
C GLU A 192 16.87 7.91 2.77
N LYS A 193 17.10 8.99 2.04
CA LYS A 193 17.51 8.97 0.62
C LYS A 193 18.81 8.18 0.40
N GLU A 194 19.75 8.32 1.30
CA GLU A 194 21.07 7.69 1.21
C GLU A 194 21.02 6.15 1.36
N SER A 195 19.90 5.64 1.87
CA SER A 195 19.71 4.20 2.07
C SER A 195 19.14 3.47 0.84
N CYS A 196 18.85 4.19 -0.26
CA CYS A 196 18.27 3.61 -1.48
C CYS A 196 19.10 3.98 -2.70
N THR A 197 19.35 2.99 -3.57
CA THR A 197 20.11 3.17 -4.83
C THR A 197 19.19 3.56 -5.99
N ASN A 198 17.90 3.18 -5.89
CA ASN A 198 16.88 3.52 -6.89
C ASN A 198 15.52 3.74 -6.22
N VAL A 199 14.57 4.32 -6.97
CA VAL A 199 13.25 4.69 -6.45
C VAL A 199 12.43 3.48 -6.00
N CYS A 200 12.54 2.33 -6.66
CA CYS A 200 11.77 1.13 -6.32
C CYS A 200 12.16 0.53 -4.95
N GLU A 201 13.36 0.81 -4.45
CA GLU A 201 13.79 0.37 -3.11
C GLU A 201 13.00 1.03 -1.98
N TYR A 202 12.49 2.26 -2.19
CA TYR A 202 11.58 2.86 -1.21
C TYR A 202 10.30 2.02 -1.04
N GLY A 203 9.76 1.54 -2.16
CA GLY A 203 8.61 0.63 -2.14
C GLY A 203 8.93 -0.70 -1.47
N LEU A 204 10.06 -1.31 -1.80
CA LEU A 204 10.53 -2.56 -1.18
C LEU A 204 10.63 -2.43 0.35
N LYS A 205 11.33 -1.41 0.85
CA LYS A 205 11.48 -1.16 2.28
C LYS A 205 10.16 -0.91 2.98
N LEU A 206 9.24 -0.18 2.32
CA LEU A 206 7.91 0.06 2.88
C LEU A 206 7.11 -1.24 3.01
N ILE A 207 7.15 -2.11 2.00
CA ILE A 207 6.49 -3.43 2.04
C ILE A 207 7.12 -4.35 3.09
N GLN A 208 8.42 -4.24 3.33
CA GLN A 208 9.13 -4.97 4.39
C GLN A 208 8.79 -4.45 5.81
N GLY A 209 7.98 -3.39 5.92
CA GLY A 209 7.47 -2.90 7.21
C GLY A 209 8.45 -2.00 7.96
N VAL A 210 9.29 -1.24 7.25
CA VAL A 210 10.16 -0.23 7.86
C VAL A 210 9.34 0.80 8.65
N ASN A 211 8.17 1.20 8.14
CA ASN A 211 7.24 2.03 8.91
C ASN A 211 6.33 1.19 9.81
N LYS A 212 6.68 1.08 11.08
CA LYS A 212 5.88 0.36 12.10
C LYS A 212 4.55 1.05 12.44
N GLN A 213 4.37 2.30 12.06
CA GLN A 213 3.14 3.08 12.28
C GLN A 213 2.12 2.85 11.15
N GLU A 214 2.54 2.27 10.03
CA GLU A 214 1.62 1.96 8.92
C GLU A 214 0.72 0.78 9.26
N VAL A 215 -0.58 0.97 9.08
CA VAL A 215 -1.59 -0.07 9.31
C VAL A 215 -1.68 -0.97 8.09
N VAL A 216 -1.25 -2.21 8.24
CA VAL A 216 -1.41 -3.23 7.19
C VAL A 216 -2.78 -3.90 7.34
N ILE A 217 -3.66 -3.68 6.37
CA ILE A 217 -4.94 -4.36 6.31
C ILE A 217 -4.72 -5.75 5.70
N VAL A 218 -4.66 -6.76 6.56
CA VAL A 218 -4.63 -8.15 6.10
C VAL A 218 -6.08 -8.56 5.78
N PRO A 219 -6.42 -8.88 4.51
CA PRO A 219 -7.74 -9.39 4.20
C PRO A 219 -7.93 -10.71 4.97
N ARG A 220 -9.04 -10.85 5.71
CA ARG A 220 -9.43 -12.17 6.24
C ARG A 220 -9.53 -13.10 5.04
N LYS A 221 -8.64 -14.11 4.97
CA LYS A 221 -8.90 -15.28 4.14
C LYS A 221 -10.18 -15.88 4.72
N LEU A 222 -11.31 -15.64 4.05
CA LEU A 222 -12.46 -16.50 4.21
C LEU A 222 -11.95 -17.88 3.76
N GLU A 223 -11.67 -18.76 4.70
CA GLU A 223 -11.54 -20.17 4.38
C GLU A 223 -12.81 -20.52 3.62
N LYS A 224 -12.69 -20.72 2.31
CA LYS A 224 -13.77 -21.28 1.51
C LYS A 224 -13.91 -22.71 2.02
N LYS A 225 -14.73 -22.89 3.06
CA LYS A 225 -15.19 -24.24 3.43
C LYS A 225 -15.77 -24.82 2.16
N GLY A 226 -15.16 -25.88 1.66
CA GLY A 226 -15.59 -26.57 0.46
C GLY A 226 -17.07 -26.92 0.59
N PHE A 227 -17.78 -27.02 -0.53
CA PHE A 227 -19.21 -27.37 -0.56
C PHE A 227 -19.51 -28.60 0.31
N PHE A 228 -18.61 -29.58 0.36
CA PHE A 228 -18.70 -30.81 1.16
C PHE A 228 -18.55 -30.55 2.68
N GLU A 229 -17.69 -29.64 3.13
CA GLU A 229 -17.57 -29.27 4.55
C GLU A 229 -18.81 -28.56 5.10
N ARG A 230 -19.57 -27.85 4.26
CA ARG A 230 -20.85 -27.24 4.62
C ARG A 230 -21.94 -28.28 4.81
N LEU A 231 -21.93 -29.35 4.02
CA LEU A 231 -22.90 -30.48 4.13
C LEU A 231 -22.74 -31.27 5.44
N PHE A 232 -21.51 -31.49 5.88
CA PHE A 232 -21.26 -32.27 7.11
C PHE A 232 -21.60 -31.52 8.41
N HIS A 233 -21.70 -30.17 8.37
CA HIS A 233 -22.16 -29.38 9.51
C HIS A 233 -23.70 -29.34 9.68
N PHE A 234 -24.46 -29.80 8.70
CA PHE A 234 -25.93 -29.88 8.78
C PHE A 234 -26.44 -31.20 9.41
N PHE A 235 -25.57 -32.15 9.64
CA PHE A 235 -25.91 -33.47 10.19
C PHE A 235 -25.30 -33.74 11.59
N LYS A 236 -24.97 -32.67 12.35
CA LYS A 236 -24.63 -32.80 13.77
C LYS A 236 -25.59 -32.00 14.63
#